data_2ab08915c9a6098cf3a1f8b49dc0410d
#
_entry.id   2ab08915c9a6098cf3a1f8b49dc0410d
#
_cell.length_a   1.000
_cell.length_b   1.000
_cell.length_c   1.000
_cell.angle_alpha   90.00
_cell.angle_beta   90.00
_cell.angle_gamma   90.00
#
_symmetry.space_group_name_H-M   'P 1'
#
loop_
_entity.id
_entity.type
_entity.pdbx_description
1 polymer ?
#
loop_
_entity_poly.entity_id
_entity_poly.type
_entity_poly.pdbx_seq_one_letter_code
_entity_poly.pdbx_strand_id
1 'polypeptide(L)'
;MNYKMMGRFTAQMLLIEGIFLIPALLISLFLGESAAAYGFAVTLGLIALVGGPMYFFCRDAKSAFYATDGMVCVAVSWLVLSLVGALPFYVSEAIPSYIDALFETVSGFTTTGASILPEVEHMAKGLMYWRSFTHWVGGMGVLVFLLAIAPSKGNEQGFTMHLLRAESPGPSVGKLVPKMRKTAAILYFLYIILTVLDFLFLIVGGMPVFDVVCTSFGTAGTGGFGIKNDSIASYSPYLQNVTTVFMLLFGVNFSCYYLLTQRQIKNVLKDEELRLYVLIVLGSIGLIVWNLGDFYPTLEETVRHAAFQVSSIITTTGFATTDFDLWPSFSKTILLCLMVIGACAGSTGGGLKVARVLLLFKSLKRNIAQMLHPRKVQVIRNNGSVVSERIVANTNAYLCAYVVLMFGSFVLISLDGYSVGTNFSAVLSCLNNIGPGMELVGPTCNFSIFSAFSKLVLILDMLLGRLEIFPILVLFSLQTWKNA
;
A
#
# COMPACT_ATOMS: atom_id res chain seq x y z
N MET A 1 15.52 24.92 1.88
CA MET A 1 14.53 24.12 1.10
C MET A 1 14.25 24.77 -0.26
N ASN A 2 14.07 23.97 -1.29
CA ASN A 2 13.79 24.47 -2.65
C ASN A 2 12.27 24.46 -2.92
N TYR A 3 11.55 25.47 -2.43
CA TYR A 3 10.09 25.60 -2.57
C TYR A 3 9.62 25.61 -4.04
N LYS A 4 10.39 26.24 -4.96
CA LYS A 4 10.04 26.26 -6.38
C LYS A 4 10.10 24.86 -7.00
N MET A 5 11.09 24.04 -6.61
CA MET A 5 11.20 22.67 -7.10
C MET A 5 10.10 21.77 -6.52
N MET A 6 9.77 21.94 -5.24
CA MET A 6 8.63 21.26 -4.61
C MET A 6 7.33 21.62 -5.30
N GLY A 7 7.08 22.91 -5.53
CA GLY A 7 5.90 23.38 -6.25
C GLY A 7 5.79 22.82 -7.67
N ARG A 8 6.90 22.82 -8.42
CA ARG A 8 6.94 22.21 -9.77
C ARG A 8 6.57 20.73 -9.72
N PHE A 9 7.12 20.00 -8.73
CA PHE A 9 6.89 18.58 -8.60
C PHE A 9 5.42 18.27 -8.22
N THR A 10 4.87 18.99 -7.22
CA THR A 10 3.47 18.84 -6.82
C THR A 10 2.51 19.21 -7.97
N ALA A 11 2.82 20.25 -8.76
CA ALA A 11 2.05 20.59 -9.95
C ALA A 11 2.07 19.48 -11.01
N GLN A 12 3.23 18.86 -11.24
CA GLN A 12 3.33 17.71 -12.15
C GLN A 12 2.48 16.53 -11.68
N MET A 13 2.47 16.25 -10.35
CA MET A 13 1.63 15.22 -9.77
C MET A 13 0.14 15.49 -9.98
N LEU A 14 -0.32 16.71 -9.70
CA LEU A 14 -1.71 17.11 -9.95
C LEU A 14 -2.12 16.96 -11.41
N LEU A 15 -1.26 17.37 -12.35
CA LEU A 15 -1.56 17.23 -13.78
C LEU A 15 -1.64 15.78 -14.21
N ILE A 16 -0.81 14.89 -13.65
CA ILE A 16 -0.88 13.44 -13.89
C ILE A 16 -2.17 12.87 -13.30
N GLU A 17 -2.54 13.26 -12.08
CA GLU A 17 -3.82 12.88 -11.48
C GLU A 17 -4.99 13.29 -12.36
N GLY A 18 -4.96 14.52 -12.93
CA GLY A 18 -5.95 14.97 -13.91
C GLY A 18 -6.05 14.03 -15.11
N ILE A 19 -4.94 13.56 -15.66
CA ILE A 19 -4.95 12.57 -16.76
C ILE A 19 -5.60 11.27 -16.30
N PHE A 20 -5.35 10.83 -15.08
CA PHE A 20 -5.90 9.60 -14.50
C PHE A 20 -7.40 9.68 -14.20
N LEU A 21 -7.96 10.89 -14.00
CA LEU A 21 -9.40 11.10 -13.82
C LEU A 21 -10.18 11.04 -15.14
N ILE A 22 -9.53 11.22 -16.31
CA ILE A 22 -10.20 11.23 -17.60
C ILE A 22 -10.96 9.91 -17.90
N PRO A 23 -10.39 8.71 -17.72
CA PRO A 23 -11.15 7.47 -17.95
C PRO A 23 -12.40 7.37 -17.06
N ALA A 24 -12.34 7.77 -15.79
CA ALA A 24 -13.48 7.78 -14.89
C ALA A 24 -14.58 8.73 -15.35
N LEU A 25 -14.21 9.93 -15.81
CA LEU A 25 -15.14 10.89 -16.42
C LEU A 25 -15.81 10.30 -17.67
N LEU A 26 -15.04 9.66 -18.56
CA LEU A 26 -15.58 9.03 -19.77
C LEU A 26 -16.58 7.91 -19.43
N ILE A 27 -16.25 7.06 -18.46
CA ILE A 27 -17.17 5.99 -17.99
C ILE A 27 -18.47 6.62 -17.50
N SER A 28 -18.42 7.65 -16.65
CA SER A 28 -19.62 8.33 -16.14
C SER A 28 -20.45 8.97 -17.23
N LEU A 29 -19.81 9.59 -18.25
CA LEU A 29 -20.51 10.16 -19.40
C LEU A 29 -21.19 9.09 -20.26
N PHE A 30 -20.52 7.97 -20.54
CA PHE A 30 -21.09 6.89 -21.35
C PHE A 30 -22.28 6.20 -20.66
N LEU A 31 -22.24 6.12 -19.33
CA LEU A 31 -23.32 5.47 -18.55
C LEU A 31 -24.41 6.45 -18.11
N GLY A 32 -24.29 7.75 -18.44
CA GLY A 32 -25.28 8.77 -18.09
C GLY A 32 -25.29 9.15 -16.61
N GLU A 33 -24.21 8.93 -15.89
CA GLU A 33 -24.03 9.23 -14.45
C GLU A 33 -23.72 10.73 -14.27
N SER A 34 -24.72 11.61 -14.41
CA SER A 34 -24.54 13.06 -14.47
C SER A 34 -23.87 13.65 -13.23
N ALA A 35 -24.23 13.19 -12.02
CA ALA A 35 -23.64 13.70 -10.77
C ALA A 35 -22.13 13.35 -10.67
N ALA A 36 -21.77 12.09 -10.99
CA ALA A 36 -20.37 11.66 -11.00
C ALA A 36 -19.57 12.40 -12.09
N ALA A 37 -20.11 12.53 -13.31
CA ALA A 37 -19.48 13.26 -14.39
C ALA A 37 -19.25 14.75 -14.02
N TYR A 38 -20.21 15.40 -13.35
CA TYR A 38 -20.04 16.74 -12.82
C TYR A 38 -18.91 16.81 -11.79
N GLY A 39 -18.85 15.89 -10.84
CA GLY A 39 -17.78 15.81 -9.85
C GLY A 39 -16.39 15.70 -10.48
N PHE A 40 -16.23 14.82 -11.49
CA PHE A 40 -14.98 14.69 -12.25
C PHE A 40 -14.64 15.96 -13.06
N ALA A 41 -15.62 16.57 -13.72
CA ALA A 41 -15.40 17.78 -14.51
C ALA A 41 -14.94 18.97 -13.65
N VAL A 42 -15.58 19.18 -12.49
CA VAL A 42 -15.18 20.21 -11.51
C VAL A 42 -13.77 19.98 -11.00
N THR A 43 -13.43 18.72 -10.65
CA THR A 43 -12.09 18.37 -10.16
C THR A 43 -11.02 18.62 -11.24
N LEU A 44 -11.28 18.21 -12.49
CA LEU A 44 -10.38 18.47 -13.61
C LEU A 44 -10.21 19.97 -13.87
N GLY A 45 -11.28 20.75 -13.79
CA GLY A 45 -11.23 22.20 -13.88
C GLY A 45 -10.34 22.83 -12.80
N LEU A 46 -10.46 22.37 -11.56
CA LEU A 46 -9.64 22.82 -10.44
C LEU A 46 -8.16 22.44 -10.62
N ILE A 47 -7.88 21.20 -11.05
CA ILE A 47 -6.51 20.76 -11.36
C ILE A 47 -5.89 21.63 -12.47
N ALA A 48 -6.63 21.94 -13.52
CA ALA A 48 -6.15 22.79 -14.60
C ALA A 48 -5.90 24.22 -14.12
N LEU A 49 -6.80 24.76 -13.30
CA LEU A 49 -6.73 26.13 -12.76
C LEU A 49 -5.57 26.31 -11.78
N VAL A 50 -5.25 25.30 -10.96
CA VAL A 50 -4.20 25.38 -9.94
C VAL A 50 -2.90 24.79 -10.44
N GLY A 51 -2.94 23.58 -10.98
CA GLY A 51 -1.76 22.82 -11.42
C GLY A 51 -1.07 23.45 -12.63
N GLY A 52 -1.83 23.96 -13.59
CA GLY A 52 -1.29 24.60 -14.79
C GLY A 52 -0.44 25.83 -14.48
N PRO A 53 -1.00 26.87 -13.84
CA PRO A 53 -0.25 28.06 -13.43
C PRO A 53 0.91 27.73 -12.48
N MET A 54 0.69 26.87 -11.49
CA MET A 54 1.75 26.45 -10.55
C MET A 54 2.93 25.81 -11.28
N TYR A 55 2.67 24.94 -12.27
CA TYR A 55 3.71 24.38 -13.12
C TYR A 55 4.46 25.44 -13.90
N PHE A 56 3.74 26.39 -14.50
CA PHE A 56 4.32 27.47 -15.30
C PHE A 56 5.21 28.39 -14.48
N PHE A 57 4.78 28.82 -13.29
CA PHE A 57 5.56 29.68 -12.39
C PHE A 57 6.77 28.97 -11.76
N CYS A 58 6.72 27.66 -11.61
CA CYS A 58 7.79 26.87 -10.99
C CYS A 58 8.71 26.17 -11.99
N ARG A 59 8.53 26.34 -13.32
CA ARG A 59 9.29 25.59 -14.34
C ARG A 59 10.80 25.84 -14.32
N ASP A 60 11.22 27.05 -13.91
CA ASP A 60 12.63 27.48 -13.90
C ASP A 60 13.32 27.20 -12.54
N ALA A 61 12.81 26.26 -11.78
CA ALA A 61 13.39 25.88 -10.48
C ALA A 61 14.80 25.30 -10.64
N LYS A 62 15.74 25.73 -9.80
CA LYS A 62 17.12 25.21 -9.76
C LYS A 62 17.11 23.74 -9.33
N SER A 63 18.00 22.93 -9.92
CA SER A 63 18.10 21.48 -9.69
C SER A 63 18.77 21.05 -8.36
N ALA A 64 19.15 21.99 -7.48
CA ALA A 64 19.71 21.66 -6.17
C ALA A 64 18.62 21.08 -5.26
N PHE A 65 18.77 19.82 -4.88
CA PHE A 65 17.77 19.06 -4.14
C PHE A 65 18.45 18.13 -3.12
N TYR A 66 18.10 18.27 -1.86
CA TYR A 66 18.66 17.50 -0.76
C TYR A 66 17.70 16.36 -0.34
N ALA A 67 18.21 15.42 0.45
CA ALA A 67 17.41 14.29 0.92
C ALA A 67 16.17 14.71 1.72
N THR A 68 16.30 15.76 2.54
CA THR A 68 15.19 16.34 3.31
C THR A 68 14.12 16.94 2.40
N ASP A 69 14.52 17.67 1.34
CA ASP A 69 13.59 18.22 0.34
C ASP A 69 12.80 17.10 -0.34
N GLY A 70 13.46 15.95 -0.61
CA GLY A 70 12.83 14.76 -1.18
C GLY A 70 11.74 14.19 -0.29
N MET A 71 12.03 13.99 1.00
CA MET A 71 11.06 13.47 1.95
C MET A 71 9.84 14.38 2.11
N VAL A 72 10.07 15.69 2.28
CA VAL A 72 8.99 16.67 2.39
C VAL A 72 8.16 16.74 1.10
N CYS A 73 8.81 16.73 -0.06
CA CYS A 73 8.15 16.76 -1.36
C CYS A 73 7.22 15.53 -1.57
N VAL A 74 7.69 14.34 -1.20
CA VAL A 74 6.90 13.11 -1.21
C VAL A 74 5.68 13.26 -0.32
N ALA A 75 5.87 13.60 0.95
CA ALA A 75 4.77 13.72 1.92
C ALA A 75 3.71 14.75 1.47
N VAL A 76 4.16 15.94 1.03
CA VAL A 76 3.25 17.00 0.53
C VAL A 76 2.51 16.53 -0.72
N SER A 77 3.17 15.86 -1.66
CA SER A 77 2.53 15.37 -2.88
C SER A 77 1.43 14.35 -2.58
N TRP A 78 1.67 13.40 -1.68
CA TRP A 78 0.66 12.43 -1.27
C TRP A 78 -0.54 13.07 -0.58
N LEU A 79 -0.31 14.06 0.29
CA LEU A 79 -1.38 14.85 0.91
C LEU A 79 -2.21 15.58 -0.14
N VAL A 80 -1.58 16.29 -1.07
CA VAL A 80 -2.26 17.08 -2.10
C VAL A 80 -3.04 16.18 -3.06
N LEU A 81 -2.46 15.06 -3.52
CA LEU A 81 -3.16 14.08 -4.35
C LEU A 81 -4.41 13.55 -3.64
N SER A 82 -4.29 13.19 -2.36
CA SER A 82 -5.43 12.68 -1.60
C SER A 82 -6.53 13.71 -1.41
N LEU A 83 -6.17 14.96 -1.14
CA LEU A 83 -7.13 16.08 -1.00
C LEU A 83 -7.88 16.32 -2.30
N VAL A 84 -7.20 16.32 -3.43
CA VAL A 84 -7.82 16.59 -4.74
C VAL A 84 -8.60 15.38 -5.23
N GLY A 85 -8.04 14.17 -5.08
CA GLY A 85 -8.69 12.92 -5.47
C GLY A 85 -9.97 12.60 -4.70
N ALA A 86 -10.20 13.24 -3.54
CA ALA A 86 -11.45 13.13 -2.78
C ALA A 86 -12.60 13.96 -3.36
N LEU A 87 -12.30 15.01 -4.16
CA LEU A 87 -13.30 15.92 -4.69
C LEU A 87 -14.38 15.26 -5.55
N PRO A 88 -14.07 14.29 -6.45
CA PRO A 88 -15.12 13.64 -7.22
C PRO A 88 -16.19 12.98 -6.36
N PHE A 89 -15.81 12.35 -5.24
CA PHE A 89 -16.75 11.72 -4.31
C PHE A 89 -17.60 12.75 -3.57
N TYR A 90 -16.98 13.85 -3.12
CA TYR A 90 -17.65 14.91 -2.37
C TYR A 90 -18.56 15.75 -3.26
N VAL A 91 -18.08 16.21 -4.43
CA VAL A 91 -18.83 17.08 -5.33
C VAL A 91 -20.00 16.35 -5.99
N SER A 92 -19.89 15.04 -6.21
CA SER A 92 -20.99 14.20 -6.72
C SER A 92 -22.02 13.84 -5.65
N GLU A 93 -21.81 14.25 -4.39
CA GLU A 93 -22.61 13.88 -3.22
C GLU A 93 -22.67 12.36 -2.95
N ALA A 94 -21.83 11.55 -3.62
CA ALA A 94 -21.72 10.12 -3.35
C ALA A 94 -21.20 9.84 -1.93
N ILE A 95 -20.35 10.73 -1.42
CA ILE A 95 -19.91 10.76 -0.02
C ILE A 95 -20.10 12.20 0.50
N PRO A 96 -21.18 12.47 1.26
CA PRO A 96 -21.57 13.84 1.65
C PRO A 96 -20.57 14.55 2.58
N SER A 97 -19.79 13.79 3.36
CA SER A 97 -18.76 14.34 4.24
C SER A 97 -17.41 14.38 3.53
N TYR A 98 -16.78 15.56 3.49
CA TYR A 98 -15.43 15.67 2.89
C TYR A 98 -14.37 14.86 3.66
N ILE A 99 -14.48 14.72 5.00
CA ILE A 99 -13.57 13.91 5.79
C ILE A 99 -13.72 12.43 5.40
N ASP A 100 -14.94 11.98 5.17
CA ASP A 100 -15.21 10.61 4.74
C ASP A 100 -14.72 10.36 3.31
N ALA A 101 -14.94 11.30 2.39
CA ALA A 101 -14.39 11.26 1.04
C ALA A 101 -12.85 11.23 1.05
N LEU A 102 -12.23 12.02 1.95
CA LEU A 102 -10.78 12.01 2.14
C LEU A 102 -10.29 10.69 2.70
N PHE A 103 -10.98 10.12 3.69
CA PHE A 103 -10.66 8.80 4.25
C PHE A 103 -10.65 7.73 3.16
N GLU A 104 -11.72 7.65 2.35
CA GLU A 104 -11.84 6.69 1.25
C GLU A 104 -10.73 6.87 0.21
N THR A 105 -10.40 8.12 -0.14
CA THR A 105 -9.37 8.43 -1.13
C THR A 105 -7.96 8.16 -0.62
N VAL A 106 -7.67 8.52 0.64
CA VAL A 106 -6.38 8.18 1.27
C VAL A 106 -6.24 6.67 1.36
N SER A 107 -7.28 5.95 1.80
CA SER A 107 -7.31 4.49 1.79
C SER A 107 -7.05 3.92 0.39
N GLY A 108 -7.60 4.57 -0.64
CA GLY A 108 -7.35 4.22 -2.03
C GLY A 108 -5.87 4.37 -2.43
N PHE A 109 -5.33 5.57 -2.33
CA PHE A 109 -3.94 5.86 -2.74
C PHE A 109 -2.91 5.14 -1.87
N THR A 110 -3.13 5.02 -0.57
CA THR A 110 -2.24 4.27 0.33
C THR A 110 -2.39 2.76 0.22
N THR A 111 -3.30 2.31 -0.65
CA THR A 111 -3.62 0.88 -0.85
C THR A 111 -4.00 0.16 0.44
N THR A 112 -4.72 0.86 1.32
CA THR A 112 -5.18 0.31 2.60
C THR A 112 -6.42 -0.55 2.43
N GLY A 113 -7.43 -0.09 1.66
CA GLY A 113 -8.69 -0.80 1.49
C GLY A 113 -9.68 -0.67 2.64
N ALA A 114 -9.38 0.11 3.67
CA ALA A 114 -10.35 0.49 4.70
C ALA A 114 -11.41 1.40 4.08
N SER A 115 -12.68 1.06 4.22
CA SER A 115 -13.79 1.81 3.62
C SER A 115 -14.70 2.40 4.68
N ILE A 116 -15.22 3.60 4.39
CA ILE A 116 -16.29 4.23 5.18
C ILE A 116 -17.67 3.96 4.58
N LEU A 117 -17.74 3.29 3.44
CA LEU A 117 -18.98 3.04 2.71
C LEU A 117 -19.72 1.85 3.32
N PRO A 118 -20.96 2.02 3.79
CA PRO A 118 -21.78 0.89 4.25
C PRO A 118 -22.19 -0.02 3.10
N GLU A 119 -22.37 0.54 1.91
CA GLU A 119 -22.79 -0.15 0.70
C GLU A 119 -22.05 0.41 -0.51
N VAL A 120 -21.51 -0.48 -1.34
CA VAL A 120 -20.70 -0.09 -2.51
C VAL A 120 -21.41 -0.38 -3.84
N GLU A 121 -22.38 -1.30 -3.88
CA GLU A 121 -22.97 -1.81 -5.13
C GLU A 121 -23.80 -0.76 -5.90
N HIS A 122 -24.35 0.23 -5.20
CA HIS A 122 -25.13 1.33 -5.80
C HIS A 122 -24.29 2.55 -6.20
N MET A 123 -22.98 2.51 -5.95
CA MET A 123 -22.09 3.60 -6.36
C MET A 123 -21.99 3.70 -7.89
N ALA A 124 -21.97 4.93 -8.42
CA ALA A 124 -21.72 5.18 -9.84
C ALA A 124 -20.44 4.49 -10.31
N LYS A 125 -20.49 3.83 -11.46
CA LYS A 125 -19.36 3.03 -11.99
C LYS A 125 -18.11 3.87 -12.25
N GLY A 126 -18.27 5.13 -12.66
CA GLY A 126 -17.12 6.03 -12.79
C GLY A 126 -16.39 6.26 -11.47
N LEU A 127 -17.14 6.47 -10.37
CA LEU A 127 -16.57 6.62 -9.03
C LEU A 127 -15.95 5.30 -8.53
N MET A 128 -16.62 4.17 -8.80
CA MET A 128 -16.11 2.84 -8.46
C MET A 128 -14.79 2.54 -9.20
N TYR A 129 -14.72 2.90 -10.49
CA TYR A 129 -13.48 2.80 -11.27
C TYR A 129 -12.38 3.66 -10.65
N TRP A 130 -12.65 4.94 -10.33
CA TRP A 130 -11.69 5.83 -9.70
C TRP A 130 -11.18 5.27 -8.37
N ARG A 131 -12.09 4.80 -7.52
CA ARG A 131 -11.80 4.15 -6.25
C ARG A 131 -10.82 2.99 -6.40
N SER A 132 -11.07 2.07 -7.33
CA SER A 132 -10.18 0.93 -7.60
C SER A 132 -8.88 1.34 -8.29
N PHE A 133 -8.92 2.35 -9.17
CA PHE A 133 -7.76 2.83 -9.89
C PHE A 133 -6.74 3.54 -8.98
N THR A 134 -7.20 4.20 -7.90
CA THR A 134 -6.28 4.77 -6.89
C THR A 134 -5.40 3.70 -6.27
N HIS A 135 -5.88 2.47 -6.07
CA HIS A 135 -5.05 1.34 -5.61
C HIS A 135 -3.95 0.99 -6.63
N TRP A 136 -4.29 0.91 -7.91
CA TRP A 136 -3.32 0.58 -8.94
C TRP A 136 -2.20 1.61 -9.03
N VAL A 137 -2.56 2.89 -8.98
CA VAL A 137 -1.60 4.01 -8.98
C VAL A 137 -0.78 4.03 -7.69
N GLY A 138 -1.42 3.83 -6.55
CA GLY A 138 -0.80 3.81 -5.24
C GLY A 138 0.15 2.63 -5.04
N GLY A 139 -0.15 1.45 -5.62
CA GLY A 139 0.59 0.20 -5.40
C GLY A 139 2.08 0.29 -5.73
N MET A 140 2.43 0.81 -6.89
CA MET A 140 3.85 1.01 -7.27
C MET A 140 4.40 2.39 -6.89
N GLY A 141 3.57 3.23 -6.24
CA GLY A 141 3.93 4.59 -5.90
C GLY A 141 3.81 5.57 -7.07
N VAL A 142 3.08 6.64 -6.85
CA VAL A 142 2.83 7.69 -7.86
C VAL A 142 4.14 8.32 -8.34
N LEU A 143 5.12 8.43 -7.44
CA LEU A 143 6.42 9.04 -7.72
C LEU A 143 7.34 8.15 -8.54
N VAL A 144 7.28 6.83 -8.33
CA VAL A 144 8.03 5.86 -9.17
C VAL A 144 7.51 5.92 -10.60
N PHE A 145 6.19 6.07 -10.79
CA PHE A 145 5.58 6.30 -12.10
C PHE A 145 6.11 7.58 -12.76
N LEU A 146 6.11 8.71 -12.04
CA LEU A 146 6.65 9.96 -12.56
C LEU A 146 8.13 9.82 -12.96
N LEU A 147 8.94 9.18 -12.11
CA LEU A 147 10.37 8.96 -12.38
C LEU A 147 10.61 8.07 -13.61
N ALA A 148 9.72 7.11 -13.86
CA ALA A 148 9.81 6.25 -15.05
C ALA A 148 9.55 7.03 -16.34
N ILE A 149 8.61 7.98 -16.34
CA ILE A 149 8.13 8.70 -17.53
C ILE A 149 8.84 10.05 -17.75
N ALA A 150 9.19 10.78 -16.67
CA ALA A 150 9.72 12.13 -16.78
C ALA A 150 10.99 12.21 -17.64
N PRO A 151 11.08 13.15 -18.60
CA PRO A 151 12.27 13.33 -19.42
C PRO A 151 13.46 13.79 -18.57
N SER A 152 14.56 13.04 -18.60
CA SER A 152 15.79 13.38 -17.91
C SER A 152 16.57 14.41 -18.74
N LYS A 153 16.56 15.67 -18.32
CA LYS A 153 17.46 16.71 -18.85
C LYS A 153 18.59 16.93 -17.82
N GLY A 154 19.80 16.45 -18.12
CA GLY A 154 21.02 16.83 -17.40
C GLY A 154 21.20 16.20 -16.00
N ASN A 155 21.84 16.93 -15.08
CA ASN A 155 22.42 16.50 -13.80
C ASN A 155 21.40 16.14 -12.67
N GLU A 156 20.23 15.60 -12.99
CA GLU A 156 19.14 15.28 -12.04
C GLU A 156 19.30 13.93 -11.29
N GLN A 157 20.49 13.31 -11.34
CA GLN A 157 20.71 11.99 -10.71
C GLN A 157 20.50 12.00 -9.18
N GLY A 158 20.86 13.09 -8.51
CA GLY A 158 20.65 13.27 -7.07
C GLY A 158 19.17 13.33 -6.70
N PHE A 159 18.38 14.11 -7.42
CA PHE A 159 16.94 14.26 -7.26
C PHE A 159 16.21 12.92 -7.37
N THR A 160 16.43 12.19 -8.46
CA THR A 160 15.83 10.89 -8.73
C THR A 160 16.13 9.87 -7.64
N MET A 161 17.36 9.87 -7.12
CA MET A 161 17.78 8.94 -6.07
C MET A 161 17.10 9.24 -4.72
N HIS A 162 16.97 10.51 -4.34
CA HIS A 162 16.33 10.90 -3.08
C HIS A 162 14.84 10.61 -3.07
N LEU A 163 14.13 10.89 -4.16
CA LEU A 163 12.71 10.58 -4.32
C LEU A 163 12.46 9.06 -4.27
N LEU A 164 13.21 8.28 -5.06
CA LEU A 164 13.00 6.84 -5.09
C LEU A 164 13.25 6.19 -3.72
N ARG A 165 14.26 6.68 -2.97
CA ARG A 165 14.51 6.20 -1.60
C ARG A 165 13.45 6.62 -0.60
N ALA A 166 12.79 7.76 -0.82
CA ALA A 166 11.74 8.24 0.06
C ALA A 166 10.41 7.48 -0.15
N GLU A 167 10.17 6.94 -1.34
CA GLU A 167 8.94 6.20 -1.66
C GLU A 167 9.12 4.67 -1.71
N SER A 168 10.35 4.20 -1.94
CA SER A 168 10.58 2.76 -2.12
C SER A 168 10.66 2.05 -0.76
N PRO A 169 9.68 1.22 -0.42
CA PRO A 169 9.61 0.58 0.89
C PRO A 169 10.70 -0.49 1.07
N GLY A 170 11.46 -0.39 2.15
CA GLY A 170 12.35 -1.45 2.60
C GLY A 170 13.79 -1.01 2.89
N PRO A 171 14.56 -1.84 3.63
CA PRO A 171 15.87 -1.50 4.14
C PRO A 171 16.98 -1.45 3.07
N SER A 172 16.74 -1.93 1.84
CA SER A 172 17.73 -1.86 0.77
C SER A 172 17.07 -1.90 -0.62
N VAL A 173 17.03 -0.77 -1.31
CA VAL A 173 16.80 -0.77 -2.74
C VAL A 173 18.12 -1.09 -3.43
N GLY A 174 18.33 -2.36 -3.77
CA GLY A 174 19.44 -2.76 -4.62
C GLY A 174 19.33 -2.07 -5.99
N LYS A 175 20.41 -1.48 -6.49
CA LYS A 175 20.43 -0.97 -7.86
C LYS A 175 20.35 -2.15 -8.82
N LEU A 176 19.20 -2.36 -9.46
CA LEU A 176 19.05 -3.40 -10.50
C LEU A 176 19.93 -3.07 -11.72
N VAL A 177 20.04 -1.80 -12.05
CA VAL A 177 20.88 -1.28 -13.14
C VAL A 177 21.51 0.06 -12.72
N PRO A 178 22.63 0.50 -13.37
CA PRO A 178 23.34 1.72 -12.97
C PRO A 178 22.51 3.00 -12.96
N LYS A 179 21.44 3.09 -13.79
CA LYS A 179 20.56 4.25 -13.88
C LYS A 179 19.24 3.97 -13.15
N MET A 180 18.95 4.73 -12.08
CA MET A 180 17.75 4.57 -11.25
C MET A 180 16.44 4.65 -12.06
N ARG A 181 16.36 5.53 -13.06
CA ARG A 181 15.20 5.64 -13.96
C ARG A 181 14.94 4.33 -14.73
N LYS A 182 16.00 3.65 -15.20
CA LYS A 182 15.82 2.34 -15.85
C LYS A 182 15.33 1.29 -14.87
N THR A 183 15.79 1.32 -13.62
CA THR A 183 15.26 0.47 -12.55
C THR A 183 13.77 0.71 -12.36
N ALA A 184 13.33 1.96 -12.18
CA ALA A 184 11.93 2.31 -12.03
C ALA A 184 11.08 1.84 -13.22
N ALA A 185 11.55 2.09 -14.46
CA ALA A 185 10.85 1.67 -15.67
C ALA A 185 10.69 0.14 -15.78
N ILE A 186 11.74 -0.63 -15.42
CA ILE A 186 11.68 -2.10 -15.43
C ILE A 186 10.67 -2.61 -14.38
N LEU A 187 10.71 -2.07 -13.17
CA LEU A 187 9.77 -2.46 -12.11
C LEU A 187 8.33 -2.16 -12.51
N TYR A 188 8.09 -0.97 -13.10
CA TYR A 188 6.76 -0.60 -13.60
C TYR A 188 6.28 -1.50 -14.73
N PHE A 189 7.16 -1.86 -15.65
CA PHE A 189 6.85 -2.77 -16.75
C PHE A 189 6.47 -4.17 -16.23
N LEU A 190 7.20 -4.69 -15.25
CA LEU A 190 6.87 -5.97 -14.59
C LEU A 190 5.52 -5.89 -13.86
N TYR A 191 5.24 -4.77 -13.20
CA TYR A 191 3.95 -4.53 -12.55
C TYR A 191 2.79 -4.56 -13.56
N ILE A 192 2.94 -3.89 -14.71
CA ILE A 192 1.92 -3.91 -15.78
C ILE A 192 1.73 -5.32 -16.32
N ILE A 193 2.82 -6.07 -16.57
CA ILE A 193 2.73 -7.45 -17.05
C ILE A 193 1.92 -8.31 -16.08
N LEU A 194 2.24 -8.27 -14.78
CA LEU A 194 1.52 -9.03 -13.78
C LEU A 194 0.05 -8.61 -13.68
N THR A 195 -0.26 -7.30 -13.77
CA THR A 195 -1.65 -6.80 -13.81
C THR A 195 -2.41 -7.34 -15.02
N VAL A 196 -1.78 -7.34 -16.20
CA VAL A 196 -2.41 -7.88 -17.43
C VAL A 196 -2.62 -9.38 -17.31
N LEU A 197 -1.69 -10.12 -16.73
CA LEU A 197 -1.86 -11.56 -16.50
C LEU A 197 -3.03 -11.83 -15.55
N ASP A 198 -3.11 -11.11 -14.41
CA ASP A 198 -4.25 -11.22 -13.49
C ASP A 198 -5.57 -10.95 -14.20
N PHE A 199 -5.66 -9.84 -14.95
CA PHE A 199 -6.80 -9.49 -15.76
C PHE A 199 -7.23 -10.63 -16.72
N LEU A 200 -6.28 -11.25 -17.43
CA LEU A 200 -6.57 -12.34 -18.37
C LEU A 200 -7.09 -13.58 -17.64
N PHE A 201 -6.50 -13.97 -16.51
CA PHE A 201 -6.97 -15.13 -15.75
C PHE A 201 -8.36 -14.91 -15.15
N LEU A 202 -8.68 -13.69 -14.68
CA LEU A 202 -10.01 -13.35 -14.17
C LEU A 202 -11.06 -13.35 -15.28
N ILE A 203 -10.76 -12.87 -16.52
CA ILE A 203 -11.67 -12.97 -17.67
C ILE A 203 -11.93 -14.42 -18.04
N VAL A 204 -10.90 -15.26 -18.10
CA VAL A 204 -11.05 -16.70 -18.40
C VAL A 204 -11.96 -17.38 -17.38
N GLY A 205 -11.94 -16.92 -16.12
CA GLY A 205 -12.85 -17.38 -15.07
C GLY A 205 -14.31 -16.90 -15.20
N GLY A 206 -14.65 -16.11 -16.22
CA GLY A 206 -16.01 -15.63 -16.48
C GLY A 206 -16.46 -14.43 -15.62
N MET A 207 -15.53 -13.71 -14.99
CA MET A 207 -15.86 -12.49 -14.26
C MET A 207 -16.27 -11.38 -15.26
N PRO A 208 -17.29 -10.54 -14.96
CA PRO A 208 -17.67 -9.41 -15.80
C PRO A 208 -16.50 -8.43 -16.01
N VAL A 209 -16.36 -7.89 -17.23
CA VAL A 209 -15.18 -7.07 -17.61
C VAL A 209 -14.92 -5.89 -16.67
N PHE A 210 -15.98 -5.19 -16.24
CA PHE A 210 -15.84 -4.08 -15.29
C PHE A 210 -15.30 -4.56 -13.94
N ASP A 211 -15.82 -5.69 -13.45
CA ASP A 211 -15.39 -6.31 -12.19
C ASP A 211 -13.94 -6.78 -12.31
N VAL A 212 -13.54 -7.36 -13.46
CA VAL A 212 -12.14 -7.75 -13.73
C VAL A 212 -11.21 -6.56 -13.63
N VAL A 213 -11.54 -5.44 -14.29
CA VAL A 213 -10.70 -4.21 -14.25
C VAL A 213 -10.49 -3.74 -12.83
N CYS A 214 -11.58 -3.57 -12.08
CA CYS A 214 -11.52 -3.06 -10.71
C CYS A 214 -10.81 -4.04 -9.75
N THR A 215 -11.11 -5.35 -9.87
CA THR A 215 -10.46 -6.38 -9.03
C THR A 215 -8.98 -6.49 -9.34
N SER A 216 -8.58 -6.49 -10.63
CA SER A 216 -7.16 -6.51 -11.00
C SER A 216 -6.40 -5.28 -10.48
N PHE A 217 -7.02 -4.11 -10.46
CA PHE A 217 -6.41 -2.92 -9.86
C PHE A 217 -6.23 -3.07 -8.35
N GLY A 218 -7.25 -3.61 -7.66
CA GLY A 218 -7.18 -3.89 -6.22
C GLY A 218 -6.13 -4.95 -5.88
N THR A 219 -6.06 -6.04 -6.66
CA THR A 219 -5.07 -7.12 -6.48
C THR A 219 -3.66 -6.61 -6.75
N ALA A 220 -3.44 -5.93 -7.87
CA ALA A 220 -2.12 -5.43 -8.26
C ALA A 220 -1.60 -4.38 -7.29
N GLY A 221 -2.45 -3.44 -6.89
CA GLY A 221 -2.13 -2.43 -5.89
C GLY A 221 -1.99 -2.99 -4.48
N THR A 222 -2.46 -4.23 -4.23
CA THR A 222 -2.66 -4.80 -2.89
C THR A 222 -3.52 -3.90 -2.00
N GLY A 223 -4.68 -3.46 -2.55
CA GLY A 223 -5.49 -2.44 -1.89
C GLY A 223 -6.87 -2.92 -1.39
N GLY A 224 -7.49 -3.93 -2.02
CA GLY A 224 -8.62 -4.67 -1.46
C GLY A 224 -10.00 -4.01 -1.53
N PHE A 225 -10.16 -2.90 -2.22
CA PHE A 225 -11.51 -2.36 -2.43
C PHE A 225 -12.35 -3.32 -3.27
N GLY A 226 -13.40 -3.87 -2.67
CA GLY A 226 -14.40 -4.68 -3.34
C GLY A 226 -15.36 -3.84 -4.18
N ILE A 227 -15.94 -4.47 -5.21
CA ILE A 227 -17.03 -3.92 -6.04
C ILE A 227 -18.37 -4.36 -5.47
N LYS A 228 -18.35 -5.46 -4.73
CA LYS A 228 -19.49 -6.02 -4.00
C LYS A 228 -19.29 -5.87 -2.51
N ASN A 229 -20.39 -5.84 -1.77
CA ASN A 229 -20.38 -5.74 -0.32
C ASN A 229 -19.74 -6.96 0.35
N ASP A 230 -19.83 -8.13 -0.29
CA ASP A 230 -19.22 -9.39 0.15
C ASP A 230 -17.79 -9.60 -0.40
N SER A 231 -17.18 -8.56 -0.98
CA SER A 231 -15.84 -8.57 -1.58
C SER A 231 -15.71 -9.65 -2.69
N ILE A 232 -15.00 -10.75 -2.46
CA ILE A 232 -14.77 -11.84 -3.44
C ILE A 232 -15.58 -13.10 -3.09
N ALA A 233 -16.40 -13.08 -2.03
CA ALA A 233 -17.09 -14.27 -1.51
C ALA A 233 -18.06 -14.89 -2.53
N SER A 234 -18.84 -14.08 -3.26
CA SER A 234 -19.85 -14.54 -4.23
C SER A 234 -19.27 -15.00 -5.56
N TYR A 235 -17.98 -14.82 -5.82
CA TYR A 235 -17.35 -15.31 -7.04
C TYR A 235 -16.97 -16.79 -6.94
N SER A 236 -16.78 -17.43 -8.11
CA SER A 236 -16.48 -18.86 -8.19
C SER A 236 -15.18 -19.25 -7.45
N PRO A 237 -15.04 -20.51 -6.99
CA PRO A 237 -13.81 -21.01 -6.39
C PRO A 237 -12.57 -20.80 -7.25
N TYR A 238 -12.72 -20.89 -8.58
CA TYR A 238 -11.63 -20.59 -9.52
C TYR A 238 -11.15 -19.15 -9.40
N LEU A 239 -12.05 -18.18 -9.39
CA LEU A 239 -11.72 -16.76 -9.27
C LEU A 239 -11.09 -16.42 -7.92
N GLN A 240 -11.59 -17.03 -6.83
CA GLN A 240 -10.99 -16.90 -5.52
C GLN A 240 -9.55 -17.43 -5.49
N ASN A 241 -9.29 -18.60 -6.09
CA ASN A 241 -7.95 -19.17 -6.17
C ASN A 241 -7.01 -18.34 -7.05
N VAL A 242 -7.48 -17.83 -8.20
CA VAL A 242 -6.70 -16.91 -9.05
C VAL A 242 -6.30 -15.67 -8.25
N THR A 243 -7.25 -15.00 -7.61
CA THR A 243 -6.98 -13.81 -6.78
C THR A 243 -5.97 -14.13 -5.67
N THR A 244 -6.10 -15.30 -5.00
CA THR A 244 -5.15 -15.75 -3.97
C THR A 244 -3.72 -15.82 -4.50
N VAL A 245 -3.54 -16.46 -5.66
CA VAL A 245 -2.21 -16.61 -6.28
C VAL A 245 -1.63 -15.25 -6.67
N PHE A 246 -2.44 -14.37 -7.30
CA PHE A 246 -1.95 -13.06 -7.73
C PHE A 246 -1.67 -12.13 -6.56
N MET A 247 -2.46 -12.16 -5.48
CA MET A 247 -2.12 -11.45 -4.23
C MET A 247 -0.73 -11.86 -3.73
N LEU A 248 -0.45 -13.17 -3.65
CA LEU A 248 0.87 -13.67 -3.23
C LEU A 248 1.99 -13.22 -4.18
N LEU A 249 1.75 -13.23 -5.50
CA LEU A 249 2.72 -12.78 -6.50
C LEU A 249 3.03 -11.28 -6.36
N PHE A 250 2.03 -10.42 -6.15
CA PHE A 250 2.25 -9.00 -5.91
C PHE A 250 2.92 -8.71 -4.56
N GLY A 251 2.81 -9.62 -3.59
CA GLY A 251 3.51 -9.58 -2.31
C GLY A 251 5.00 -9.93 -2.38
N VAL A 252 5.50 -10.49 -3.49
CA VAL A 252 6.92 -10.83 -3.68
C VAL A 252 7.72 -9.59 -4.08
N ASN A 253 8.98 -9.52 -3.68
CA ASN A 253 9.92 -8.48 -4.11
C ASN A 253 10.09 -8.46 -5.64
N PHE A 254 9.75 -7.33 -6.27
CA PHE A 254 9.84 -7.18 -7.73
C PHE A 254 11.25 -7.38 -8.30
N SER A 255 12.30 -7.22 -7.47
CA SER A 255 13.67 -7.56 -7.86
C SER A 255 13.84 -9.05 -8.17
N CYS A 256 13.06 -9.94 -7.53
CA CYS A 256 13.07 -11.38 -7.84
C CYS A 256 12.57 -11.65 -9.27
N TYR A 257 11.52 -10.95 -9.72
CA TYR A 257 11.03 -11.06 -11.09
C TYR A 257 12.07 -10.57 -12.10
N TYR A 258 12.78 -9.46 -11.80
CA TYR A 258 13.87 -9.02 -12.65
C TYR A 258 14.99 -10.07 -12.76
N LEU A 259 15.38 -10.72 -11.65
CA LEU A 259 16.36 -11.80 -11.67
C LEU A 259 15.87 -13.00 -12.46
N LEU A 260 14.56 -13.30 -12.44
CA LEU A 260 13.97 -14.36 -13.28
C LEU A 260 14.08 -14.02 -14.76
N THR A 261 13.85 -12.78 -15.18
CA THR A 261 14.04 -12.35 -16.58
C THR A 261 15.50 -12.48 -17.03
N GLN A 262 16.45 -12.36 -16.10
CA GLN A 262 17.89 -12.58 -16.33
C GLN A 262 18.30 -14.07 -16.24
N ARG A 263 17.34 -15.00 -16.13
CA ARG A 263 17.55 -16.46 -15.96
C ARG A 263 18.36 -16.84 -14.72
N GLN A 264 18.41 -15.99 -13.70
CA GLN A 264 19.14 -16.21 -12.45
C GLN A 264 18.27 -16.92 -11.38
N ILE A 265 17.60 -18.01 -11.76
CA ILE A 265 16.64 -18.75 -10.91
C ILE A 265 17.29 -19.18 -9.59
N LYS A 266 18.56 -19.62 -9.63
CA LYS A 266 19.27 -20.04 -8.40
C LYS A 266 19.42 -18.92 -7.37
N ASN A 267 19.57 -17.67 -7.81
CA ASN A 267 19.68 -16.53 -6.91
C ASN A 267 18.32 -16.19 -6.29
N VAL A 268 17.23 -16.30 -7.05
CA VAL A 268 15.86 -16.12 -6.53
C VAL A 268 15.54 -17.19 -5.47
N LEU A 269 15.82 -18.46 -5.75
CA LEU A 269 15.57 -19.55 -4.80
C LEU A 269 16.46 -19.50 -3.55
N LYS A 270 17.60 -18.78 -3.61
CA LYS A 270 18.48 -18.57 -2.46
C LYS A 270 18.15 -17.32 -1.66
N ASP A 271 17.25 -16.48 -2.15
CA ASP A 271 16.84 -15.25 -1.46
C ASP A 271 16.23 -15.59 -0.10
N GLU A 272 16.81 -15.04 0.96
CA GLU A 272 16.43 -15.37 2.35
C GLU A 272 15.08 -14.75 2.69
N GLU A 273 14.75 -13.57 2.15
CA GLU A 273 13.48 -12.91 2.37
C GLU A 273 12.33 -13.70 1.73
N LEU A 274 12.50 -14.10 0.45
CA LEU A 274 11.50 -14.88 -0.27
C LEU A 274 11.23 -16.23 0.41
N ARG A 275 12.29 -16.91 0.86
CA ARG A 275 12.13 -18.18 1.61
C ARG A 275 11.35 -18.00 2.90
N LEU A 276 11.67 -16.96 3.67
CA LEU A 276 10.96 -16.66 4.90
C LEU A 276 9.50 -16.31 4.63
N TYR A 277 9.23 -15.51 3.60
CA TYR A 277 7.87 -15.18 3.17
C TYR A 277 7.06 -16.43 2.83
N VAL A 278 7.57 -17.32 1.98
CA VAL A 278 6.90 -18.56 1.61
C VAL A 278 6.69 -19.47 2.83
N LEU A 279 7.68 -19.55 3.73
CA LEU A 279 7.57 -20.33 4.98
C LEU A 279 6.45 -19.79 5.88
N ILE A 280 6.36 -18.47 6.06
CA ILE A 280 5.31 -17.83 6.86
C ILE A 280 3.94 -18.10 6.23
N VAL A 281 3.79 -17.92 4.92
CA VAL A 281 2.52 -18.16 4.21
C VAL A 281 2.06 -19.60 4.37
N LEU A 282 2.91 -20.57 4.00
CA LEU A 282 2.55 -21.99 4.06
C LEU A 282 2.35 -22.48 5.48
N GLY A 283 3.18 -22.03 6.42
CA GLY A 283 3.03 -22.35 7.83
C GLY A 283 1.74 -21.82 8.43
N SER A 284 1.36 -20.57 8.11
CA SER A 284 0.11 -19.96 8.58
C SER A 284 -1.11 -20.64 7.98
N ILE A 285 -1.10 -20.96 6.67
CA ILE A 285 -2.17 -21.74 6.04
C ILE A 285 -2.34 -23.09 6.73
N GLY A 286 -1.24 -23.84 6.92
CA GLY A 286 -1.29 -25.14 7.57
C GLY A 286 -1.83 -25.09 9.00
N LEU A 287 -1.40 -24.11 9.79
CA LEU A 287 -1.88 -23.92 11.17
C LEU A 287 -3.35 -23.53 11.24
N ILE A 288 -3.81 -22.64 10.34
CA ILE A 288 -5.21 -22.23 10.28
C ILE A 288 -6.09 -23.38 9.82
N VAL A 289 -5.70 -24.12 8.77
CA VAL A 289 -6.43 -25.31 8.29
C VAL A 289 -6.56 -26.35 9.40
N TRP A 290 -5.47 -26.60 10.13
CA TRP A 290 -5.50 -27.51 11.29
C TRP A 290 -6.47 -27.02 12.40
N ASN A 291 -6.47 -25.73 12.69
CA ASN A 291 -7.31 -25.17 13.76
C ASN A 291 -8.80 -25.06 13.37
N LEU A 292 -9.08 -24.81 12.08
CA LEU A 292 -10.47 -24.77 11.59
C LEU A 292 -11.15 -26.15 11.60
N GLY A 293 -10.37 -27.25 11.41
CA GLY A 293 -10.91 -28.61 11.44
C GLY A 293 -12.14 -28.77 10.56
N ASP A 294 -13.28 -29.09 11.21
CA ASP A 294 -14.57 -29.30 10.54
C ASP A 294 -15.44 -28.02 10.47
N PHE A 295 -14.85 -26.84 10.56
CA PHE A 295 -15.59 -25.58 10.49
C PHE A 295 -16.31 -25.39 9.15
N TYR A 296 -15.70 -25.86 8.05
CA TYR A 296 -16.28 -25.88 6.71
C TYR A 296 -16.64 -27.32 6.31
N PRO A 297 -17.65 -27.50 5.41
CA PRO A 297 -18.11 -28.82 4.97
C PRO A 297 -17.06 -29.66 4.28
N THR A 298 -16.09 -29.03 3.59
CA THR A 298 -15.06 -29.74 2.82
C THR A 298 -13.65 -29.22 3.13
N LEU A 299 -12.67 -30.13 3.04
CA LEU A 299 -11.26 -29.74 3.18
C LEU A 299 -10.83 -28.72 2.10
N GLU A 300 -11.40 -28.81 0.90
CA GLU A 300 -11.13 -27.84 -0.18
C GLU A 300 -11.52 -26.43 0.24
N GLU A 301 -12.75 -26.26 0.77
CA GLU A 301 -13.24 -24.97 1.26
C GLU A 301 -12.37 -24.44 2.41
N THR A 302 -12.01 -25.30 3.35
CA THR A 302 -11.13 -24.94 4.47
C THR A 302 -9.79 -24.40 3.96
N VAL A 303 -9.15 -25.13 3.04
CA VAL A 303 -7.85 -24.74 2.47
C VAL A 303 -8.00 -23.47 1.63
N ARG A 304 -9.03 -23.33 0.81
CA ARG A 304 -9.28 -22.20 -0.06
C ARG A 304 -9.48 -20.91 0.75
N HIS A 305 -10.35 -20.94 1.75
CA HIS A 305 -10.60 -19.76 2.60
C HIS A 305 -9.39 -19.43 3.48
N ALA A 306 -8.71 -20.42 4.05
CA ALA A 306 -7.48 -20.20 4.81
C ALA A 306 -6.37 -19.61 3.95
N ALA A 307 -6.13 -20.15 2.75
CA ALA A 307 -5.13 -19.63 1.82
C ALA A 307 -5.47 -18.23 1.35
N PHE A 308 -6.75 -17.96 1.05
CA PHE A 308 -7.20 -16.64 0.63
C PHE A 308 -6.97 -15.60 1.73
N GLN A 309 -7.43 -15.85 2.97
CA GLN A 309 -7.30 -14.89 4.06
C GLN A 309 -5.84 -14.68 4.48
N VAL A 310 -5.04 -15.75 4.55
CA VAL A 310 -3.59 -15.62 4.80
C VAL A 310 -2.93 -14.76 3.72
N SER A 311 -3.24 -15.01 2.45
CA SER A 311 -2.68 -14.24 1.32
C SER A 311 -3.13 -12.79 1.39
N SER A 312 -4.42 -12.54 1.60
CA SER A 312 -5.01 -11.21 1.71
C SER A 312 -4.37 -10.38 2.82
N ILE A 313 -4.19 -10.96 3.99
CA ILE A 313 -3.67 -10.25 5.16
C ILE A 313 -2.16 -10.04 5.08
N ILE A 314 -1.37 -11.06 4.72
CA ILE A 314 0.09 -10.91 4.68
C ILE A 314 0.55 -9.97 3.55
N THR A 315 -0.16 -9.98 2.41
CA THR A 315 0.15 -9.07 1.30
C THR A 315 -0.46 -7.69 1.50
N THR A 316 -1.20 -7.51 2.59
CA THR A 316 -1.94 -6.29 2.92
C THR A 316 -2.94 -5.88 1.82
N THR A 317 -3.54 -6.88 1.14
CA THR A 317 -4.54 -6.61 0.10
C THR A 317 -5.91 -6.30 0.71
N GLY A 318 -6.37 -7.08 1.69
CA GLY A 318 -7.63 -6.81 2.39
C GLY A 318 -8.90 -7.36 1.75
N PHE A 319 -8.84 -8.09 0.62
CA PHE A 319 -9.99 -8.82 0.10
C PHE A 319 -10.44 -9.92 1.05
N ALA A 320 -11.74 -10.25 1.05
CA ALA A 320 -12.31 -11.30 1.87
C ALA A 320 -13.16 -12.27 1.03
N THR A 321 -13.15 -13.55 1.41
CA THR A 321 -14.05 -14.59 0.91
C THR A 321 -14.96 -15.16 1.98
N THR A 322 -14.73 -14.77 3.23
CA THR A 322 -15.49 -15.22 4.41
C THR A 322 -15.27 -14.24 5.54
N ASP A 323 -16.18 -14.25 6.50
CA ASP A 323 -16.00 -13.51 7.74
C ASP A 323 -15.07 -14.29 8.69
N PHE A 324 -13.80 -13.91 8.72
CA PHE A 324 -12.82 -14.53 9.60
C PHE A 324 -12.99 -14.13 11.08
N ASP A 325 -13.85 -13.17 11.38
CA ASP A 325 -14.16 -12.85 12.77
C ASP A 325 -14.94 -13.99 13.48
N LEU A 326 -15.60 -14.84 12.69
CA LEU A 326 -16.27 -16.05 13.18
C LEU A 326 -15.29 -17.20 13.42
N TRP A 327 -14.03 -17.07 13.03
CA TRP A 327 -13.04 -18.15 13.21
C TRP A 327 -12.58 -18.30 14.67
N PRO A 328 -12.07 -19.47 15.05
CA PRO A 328 -11.50 -19.67 16.38
C PRO A 328 -10.39 -18.67 16.69
N SER A 329 -10.24 -18.33 17.97
CA SER A 329 -9.29 -17.29 18.43
C SER A 329 -7.86 -17.52 17.99
N PHE A 330 -7.41 -18.79 17.90
CA PHE A 330 -6.07 -19.11 17.43
C PHE A 330 -5.85 -18.69 15.97
N SER A 331 -6.79 -18.99 15.07
CA SER A 331 -6.73 -18.55 13.66
C SER A 331 -6.73 -17.04 13.53
N LYS A 332 -7.59 -16.34 14.31
CA LYS A 332 -7.62 -14.85 14.37
C LYS A 332 -6.28 -14.28 14.85
N THR A 333 -5.67 -14.90 15.87
CA THR A 333 -4.35 -14.47 16.38
C THR A 333 -3.26 -14.60 15.33
N ILE A 334 -3.28 -15.69 14.53
CA ILE A 334 -2.32 -15.83 13.41
C ILE A 334 -2.53 -14.68 12.41
N LEU A 335 -3.76 -14.38 12.03
CA LEU A 335 -4.04 -13.26 11.11
C LEU A 335 -3.55 -11.91 11.68
N LEU A 336 -3.79 -11.63 12.97
CA LEU A 336 -3.25 -10.44 13.65
C LEU A 336 -1.71 -10.37 13.60
N CYS A 337 -1.02 -11.49 13.80
CA CYS A 337 0.44 -11.54 13.64
C CYS A 337 0.88 -11.24 12.20
N LEU A 338 0.15 -11.77 11.21
CA LEU A 338 0.43 -11.50 9.80
C LEU A 338 0.19 -10.04 9.43
N MET A 339 -0.82 -9.37 10.04
CA MET A 339 -1.04 -7.92 9.86
C MET A 339 0.20 -7.09 10.20
N VAL A 340 0.95 -7.48 11.25
CA VAL A 340 2.19 -6.78 11.64
C VAL A 340 3.32 -7.06 10.65
N ILE A 341 3.46 -8.31 10.20
CA ILE A 341 4.61 -8.75 9.39
C ILE A 341 4.58 -8.08 8.01
N GLY A 342 3.46 -8.18 7.29
CA GLY A 342 3.30 -7.65 5.94
C GLY A 342 4.05 -8.47 4.87
N ALA A 343 4.18 -7.89 3.66
CA ALA A 343 4.78 -8.51 2.48
C ALA A 343 6.31 -8.33 2.38
N CYS A 344 6.91 -8.76 1.26
CA CYS A 344 8.33 -8.56 1.00
C CYS A 344 8.67 -7.08 0.77
N ALA A 345 9.89 -6.67 1.09
CA ALA A 345 10.40 -5.36 0.71
C ALA A 345 10.48 -5.22 -0.81
N GLY A 346 10.10 -4.04 -1.35
CA GLY A 346 10.05 -3.84 -2.80
C GLY A 346 8.94 -4.61 -3.50
N SER A 347 7.87 -4.99 -2.79
CA SER A 347 6.55 -5.39 -3.28
C SER A 347 5.57 -4.22 -3.20
N THR A 348 4.33 -4.42 -3.65
CA THR A 348 3.25 -3.42 -3.52
C THR A 348 2.64 -3.37 -2.12
N GLY A 349 2.78 -4.46 -1.33
CA GLY A 349 2.19 -4.58 -0.01
C GLY A 349 2.73 -3.60 1.05
N GLY A 350 1.99 -3.38 2.11
CA GLY A 350 2.32 -2.57 3.30
C GLY A 350 3.00 -3.37 4.43
N GLY A 351 2.81 -2.93 5.67
CA GLY A 351 3.31 -3.59 6.88
C GLY A 351 4.78 -3.33 7.19
N LEU A 352 5.29 -4.00 8.23
CA LEU A 352 6.68 -3.89 8.69
C LEU A 352 7.70 -4.39 7.67
N LYS A 353 7.31 -5.26 6.77
CA LYS A 353 8.06 -6.01 5.75
C LYS A 353 8.86 -7.18 6.30
N VAL A 354 8.78 -8.31 5.58
CA VAL A 354 9.52 -9.55 5.90
C VAL A 354 11.02 -9.30 6.03
N ALA A 355 11.62 -8.42 5.19
CA ALA A 355 13.03 -8.07 5.28
C ALA A 355 13.43 -7.48 6.65
N ARG A 356 12.59 -6.58 7.20
CA ARG A 356 12.86 -6.01 8.53
C ARG A 356 12.70 -7.05 9.63
N VAL A 357 11.67 -7.88 9.55
CA VAL A 357 11.47 -8.99 10.49
C VAL A 357 12.68 -9.92 10.48
N LEU A 358 13.20 -10.29 9.30
CA LEU A 358 14.41 -11.10 9.16
C LEU A 358 15.63 -10.42 9.79
N LEU A 359 15.83 -9.13 9.56
CA LEU A 359 16.94 -8.36 10.13
C LEU A 359 16.83 -8.25 11.66
N LEU A 360 15.63 -8.05 12.19
CA LEU A 360 15.37 -7.99 13.64
C LEU A 360 15.70 -9.33 14.30
N PHE A 361 15.27 -10.47 13.73
CA PHE A 361 15.63 -11.80 14.24
C PHE A 361 17.14 -12.06 14.19
N LYS A 362 17.82 -11.67 13.09
CA LYS A 362 19.27 -11.78 12.98
C LYS A 362 19.99 -10.88 13.99
N SER A 363 19.50 -9.68 14.21
CA SER A 363 20.03 -8.75 15.21
C SER A 363 19.88 -9.29 16.63
N LEU A 364 18.70 -9.81 16.97
CA LEU A 364 18.44 -10.45 18.25
C LEU A 364 19.39 -11.63 18.50
N LYS A 365 19.50 -12.52 17.51
CA LYS A 365 20.42 -13.68 17.58
C LYS A 365 21.88 -13.23 17.80
N ARG A 366 22.32 -12.19 17.09
CA ARG A 366 23.66 -11.61 17.26
C ARG A 366 23.85 -11.05 18.67
N ASN A 367 22.90 -10.28 19.18
CA ASN A 367 23.00 -9.64 20.50
C ASN A 367 23.06 -10.71 21.61
N ILE A 368 22.24 -11.76 21.53
CA ILE A 368 22.31 -12.91 22.47
C ILE A 368 23.69 -13.56 22.41
N ALA A 369 24.20 -13.82 21.20
CA ALA A 369 25.51 -14.46 21.04
C ALA A 369 26.68 -13.56 21.53
N GLN A 370 26.56 -12.23 21.45
CA GLN A 370 27.52 -11.28 22.01
C GLN A 370 27.46 -11.23 23.55
N MET A 371 26.26 -11.39 24.15
CA MET A 371 26.14 -11.49 25.60
C MET A 371 26.83 -12.77 26.16
N LEU A 372 26.69 -13.87 25.41
CA LEU A 372 27.34 -15.15 25.78
C LEU A 372 28.85 -15.16 25.51
N HIS A 373 29.29 -14.46 24.47
CA HIS A 373 30.68 -14.40 24.03
C HIS A 373 31.10 -12.98 23.67
N PRO A 374 31.38 -12.09 24.66
CA PRO A 374 31.61 -10.64 24.46
C PRO A 374 32.79 -10.32 23.51
N ARG A 375 33.77 -11.19 23.41
CA ARG A 375 34.97 -10.98 22.55
C ARG A 375 34.75 -11.43 21.08
N LYS A 376 33.60 -12.08 20.78
CA LYS A 376 33.34 -12.60 19.44
C LYS A 376 32.76 -11.49 18.56
N VAL A 377 33.51 -11.08 17.54
CA VAL A 377 33.01 -10.17 16.49
C VAL A 377 32.04 -10.92 15.58
N GLN A 378 30.79 -10.50 15.53
CA GLN A 378 29.75 -11.07 14.68
C GLN A 378 29.14 -10.00 13.79
N VAL A 379 29.09 -10.26 12.50
CA VAL A 379 28.44 -9.42 11.50
C VAL A 379 27.14 -10.07 11.04
N ILE A 380 26.10 -9.23 10.85
CA ILE A 380 24.85 -9.68 10.24
C ILE A 380 25.07 -9.81 8.74
N ARG A 381 24.66 -10.94 8.15
CA ARG A 381 24.67 -11.16 6.69
C ARG A 381 23.26 -11.33 6.18
N ASN A 382 23.00 -10.80 4.99
CA ASN A 382 21.77 -11.01 4.23
C ASN A 382 22.12 -11.37 2.79
N ASN A 383 21.60 -12.47 2.29
CA ASN A 383 21.95 -13.03 0.98
C ASN A 383 23.48 -13.13 0.77
N GLY A 384 24.22 -13.56 1.80
CA GLY A 384 25.66 -13.68 1.78
C GLY A 384 26.46 -12.36 1.96
N SER A 385 25.84 -11.21 1.83
CA SER A 385 26.46 -9.89 1.96
C SER A 385 26.38 -9.37 3.41
N VAL A 386 27.41 -8.64 3.84
CA VAL A 386 27.45 -8.02 5.18
C VAL A 386 26.50 -6.81 5.20
N VAL A 387 25.60 -6.79 6.15
CA VAL A 387 24.68 -5.67 6.40
C VAL A 387 25.41 -4.62 7.25
N SER A 388 25.38 -3.36 6.81
CA SER A 388 25.98 -2.26 7.58
C SER A 388 25.24 -2.02 8.91
N GLU A 389 25.98 -1.65 9.97
CA GLU A 389 25.38 -1.33 11.29
C GLU A 389 24.37 -0.18 11.20
N ARG A 390 24.55 0.75 10.27
CA ARG A 390 23.59 1.82 10.01
C ARG A 390 22.21 1.30 9.58
N ILE A 391 22.16 0.25 8.76
CA ILE A 391 20.88 -0.37 8.33
C ILE A 391 20.22 -1.05 9.51
N VAL A 392 20.99 -1.75 10.36
CA VAL A 392 20.47 -2.40 11.58
C VAL A 392 19.92 -1.36 12.55
N ALA A 393 20.66 -0.27 12.80
CA ALA A 393 20.23 0.82 13.67
C ALA A 393 18.96 1.50 13.14
N ASN A 394 18.88 1.77 11.83
CA ASN A 394 17.69 2.35 11.21
C ASN A 394 16.47 1.42 11.32
N THR A 395 16.66 0.09 11.19
CA THR A 395 15.57 -0.89 11.36
C THR A 395 15.04 -0.89 12.79
N ASN A 396 15.93 -0.81 13.79
CA ASN A 396 15.53 -0.70 15.20
C ASN A 396 14.81 0.62 15.49
N ALA A 397 15.30 1.75 14.95
CA ALA A 397 14.66 3.05 15.07
C ALA A 397 13.27 3.06 14.42
N TYR A 398 13.12 2.42 13.26
CA TYR A 398 11.82 2.25 12.60
C TYR A 398 10.83 1.47 13.48
N LEU A 399 11.26 0.33 14.06
CA LEU A 399 10.42 -0.45 14.94
C LEU A 399 9.98 0.35 16.17
N CYS A 400 10.90 1.11 16.77
CA CYS A 400 10.58 1.96 17.91
C CYS A 400 9.53 3.03 17.52
N ALA A 401 9.72 3.73 16.41
CA ALA A 401 8.77 4.72 15.92
C ALA A 401 7.41 4.08 15.60
N TYR A 402 7.41 2.91 14.95
CA TYR A 402 6.20 2.15 14.63
C TYR A 402 5.39 1.82 15.90
N VAL A 403 6.04 1.30 16.95
CA VAL A 403 5.37 0.95 18.20
C VAL A 403 4.80 2.19 18.90
N VAL A 404 5.58 3.29 18.96
CA VAL A 404 5.13 4.55 19.58
C VAL A 404 3.92 5.12 18.85
N LEU A 405 3.94 5.15 17.51
CA LEU A 405 2.82 5.64 16.71
C LEU A 405 1.59 4.74 16.87
N MET A 406 1.76 3.41 16.77
CA MET A 406 0.68 2.46 16.95
C MET A 406 -0.06 2.65 18.28
N PHE A 407 0.68 2.73 19.40
CA PHE A 407 0.06 2.93 20.71
C PHE A 407 -0.48 4.36 20.89
N GLY A 408 0.18 5.36 20.31
CA GLY A 408 -0.31 6.75 20.30
C GLY A 408 -1.66 6.88 19.61
N SER A 409 -1.78 6.37 18.38
CA SER A 409 -3.04 6.36 17.62
C SER A 409 -4.11 5.53 18.31
N PHE A 410 -3.73 4.37 18.88
CA PHE A 410 -4.66 3.52 19.63
C PHE A 410 -5.29 4.24 20.83
N VAL A 411 -4.49 5.00 21.61
CA VAL A 411 -5.02 5.81 22.70
C VAL A 411 -5.94 6.91 22.20
N LEU A 412 -5.59 7.58 21.09
CA LEU A 412 -6.38 8.67 20.54
C LEU A 412 -7.77 8.20 20.05
N ILE A 413 -7.82 7.09 19.29
CA ILE A 413 -9.12 6.61 18.77
C ILE A 413 -9.98 5.93 19.85
N SER A 414 -9.40 5.52 20.99
CA SER A 414 -10.16 4.95 22.10
C SER A 414 -11.11 5.96 22.74
N LEU A 415 -10.98 7.26 22.43
CA LEU A 415 -11.93 8.31 22.84
C LEU A 415 -13.34 8.09 22.28
N ASP A 416 -13.49 7.33 21.19
CA ASP A 416 -14.80 6.98 20.61
C ASP A 416 -15.55 5.91 21.44
N GLY A 417 -14.90 5.27 22.44
CA GLY A 417 -15.54 4.36 23.39
C GLY A 417 -15.82 2.95 22.85
N TYR A 418 -15.24 2.55 21.72
CA TYR A 418 -15.35 1.18 21.19
C TYR A 418 -14.46 0.20 21.94
N SER A 419 -14.66 -1.10 21.69
CA SER A 419 -13.87 -2.16 22.31
C SER A 419 -12.38 -2.03 22.02
N VAL A 420 -11.55 -2.57 22.92
CA VAL A 420 -10.10 -2.64 22.75
C VAL A 420 -9.71 -3.37 21.47
N GLY A 421 -10.45 -4.46 21.12
CA GLY A 421 -10.21 -5.25 19.91
C GLY A 421 -10.46 -4.43 18.64
N THR A 422 -11.62 -3.74 18.58
CA THR A 422 -11.99 -2.86 17.47
C THR A 422 -10.93 -1.75 17.27
N ASN A 423 -10.63 -1.00 18.34
CA ASN A 423 -9.70 0.13 18.26
C ASN A 423 -8.28 -0.33 17.89
N PHE A 424 -7.76 -1.38 18.53
CA PHE A 424 -6.42 -1.90 18.26
C PHE A 424 -6.30 -2.40 16.81
N SER A 425 -7.28 -3.20 16.34
CA SER A 425 -7.23 -3.74 14.99
C SER A 425 -7.47 -2.68 13.92
N ALA A 426 -8.24 -1.62 14.19
CA ALA A 426 -8.41 -0.48 13.29
C ALA A 426 -7.08 0.26 13.06
N VAL A 427 -6.36 0.61 14.13
CA VAL A 427 -5.03 1.23 14.02
C VAL A 427 -4.06 0.29 13.32
N LEU A 428 -4.03 -0.98 13.71
CA LEU A 428 -3.14 -1.97 13.12
C LEU A 428 -3.37 -2.11 11.61
N SER A 429 -4.63 -2.18 11.20
CA SER A 429 -5.02 -2.25 9.79
C SER A 429 -4.63 -0.99 9.02
N CYS A 430 -4.93 0.20 9.54
CA CYS A 430 -4.62 1.46 8.87
C CYS A 430 -3.11 1.73 8.81
N LEU A 431 -2.36 1.50 9.89
CA LEU A 431 -0.91 1.72 9.93
C LEU A 431 -0.13 0.72 9.06
N ASN A 432 -0.67 -0.47 8.83
CA ASN A 432 -0.05 -1.47 7.95
C ASN A 432 -0.66 -1.52 6.55
N ASN A 433 -1.64 -0.66 6.24
CA ASN A 433 -2.32 -0.56 4.95
C ASN A 433 -2.95 -1.90 4.51
N ILE A 434 -3.86 -2.48 5.33
CA ILE A 434 -4.43 -3.82 5.12
C ILE A 434 -5.90 -3.77 4.69
N GLY A 435 -6.71 -2.87 5.30
CA GLY A 435 -8.14 -2.72 5.09
C GLY A 435 -8.97 -3.26 6.26
N PRO A 436 -9.35 -4.52 6.28
CA PRO A 436 -10.16 -5.05 7.37
C PRO A 436 -9.35 -5.18 8.68
N GLY A 437 -10.03 -4.96 9.81
CA GLY A 437 -9.55 -5.27 11.15
C GLY A 437 -10.29 -6.46 11.74
N MET A 438 -10.69 -6.35 13.01
CA MET A 438 -11.46 -7.34 13.75
C MET A 438 -12.71 -6.67 14.36
N GLU A 439 -13.69 -7.45 14.77
CA GLU A 439 -14.92 -7.00 15.40
C GLU A 439 -15.68 -5.98 14.51
N LEU A 440 -15.93 -4.75 15.01
CA LEU A 440 -16.71 -3.72 14.30
C LEU A 440 -16.04 -3.14 13.06
N VAL A 441 -14.78 -3.49 12.80
CA VAL A 441 -14.01 -3.16 11.59
C VAL A 441 -13.54 -4.41 10.85
N GLY A 442 -14.22 -5.54 11.12
CA GLY A 442 -13.97 -6.81 10.46
C GLY A 442 -14.29 -6.80 8.96
N PRO A 443 -14.11 -7.94 8.27
CA PRO A 443 -14.20 -8.01 6.81
C PRO A 443 -15.60 -7.71 6.24
N THR A 444 -16.65 -7.83 7.06
CA THR A 444 -18.04 -7.52 6.71
C THR A 444 -18.51 -6.16 7.23
N CYS A 445 -17.64 -5.43 7.92
CA CYS A 445 -17.92 -4.14 8.53
C CYS A 445 -17.14 -3.01 7.83
N ASN A 446 -17.31 -1.77 8.31
CA ASN A 446 -16.65 -0.61 7.73
C ASN A 446 -16.27 0.43 8.81
N PHE A 447 -15.48 1.44 8.44
CA PHE A 447 -14.95 2.45 9.34
C PHE A 447 -15.87 3.67 9.55
N SER A 448 -17.12 3.64 9.06
CA SER A 448 -18.07 4.76 9.21
C SER A 448 -18.41 5.06 10.66
N ILE A 449 -18.28 4.06 11.53
CA ILE A 449 -18.60 4.14 12.98
C ILE A 449 -17.76 5.19 13.71
N PHE A 450 -16.52 5.44 13.27
CA PHE A 450 -15.59 6.35 13.94
C PHE A 450 -15.98 7.82 13.78
N SER A 451 -15.69 8.63 14.81
CA SER A 451 -15.80 10.08 14.76
C SER A 451 -14.89 10.70 13.71
N ALA A 452 -15.18 11.94 13.31
CA ALA A 452 -14.34 12.69 12.38
C ALA A 452 -12.89 12.83 12.89
N PHE A 453 -12.69 12.98 14.21
CA PHE A 453 -11.35 13.04 14.82
C PHE A 453 -10.62 11.71 14.66
N SER A 454 -11.25 10.59 15.01
CA SER A 454 -10.63 9.25 14.86
C SER A 454 -10.34 8.91 13.41
N LYS A 455 -11.21 9.30 12.46
CA LYS A 455 -10.96 9.16 11.02
C LYS A 455 -9.71 9.95 10.58
N LEU A 456 -9.50 11.16 11.08
CA LEU A 456 -8.29 11.94 10.79
C LEU A 456 -7.01 11.27 11.35
N VAL A 457 -7.07 10.67 12.53
CA VAL A 457 -5.96 9.89 13.10
C VAL A 457 -5.67 8.68 12.21
N LEU A 458 -6.68 7.92 11.81
CA LEU A 458 -6.53 6.76 10.93
C LEU A 458 -6.04 7.14 9.52
N ILE A 459 -6.47 8.29 8.98
CA ILE A 459 -5.92 8.88 7.73
C ILE A 459 -4.42 9.10 7.86
N LEU A 460 -3.98 9.68 8.98
CA LEU A 460 -2.55 9.90 9.24
C LEU A 460 -1.81 8.57 9.36
N ASP A 461 -2.38 7.57 10.03
CA ASP A 461 -1.81 6.23 10.13
C ASP A 461 -1.62 5.56 8.77
N MET A 462 -2.62 5.64 7.87
CA MET A 462 -2.52 5.13 6.50
C MET A 462 -1.38 5.79 5.72
N LEU A 463 -1.20 7.10 5.84
CA LEU A 463 -0.11 7.85 5.20
C LEU A 463 1.25 7.51 5.82
N LEU A 464 1.33 7.39 7.16
CA LEU A 464 2.54 6.98 7.88
C LEU A 464 3.00 5.58 7.47
N GLY A 465 2.06 4.64 7.38
CA GLY A 465 2.33 3.28 6.93
C GLY A 465 2.88 3.25 5.50
N ARG A 466 2.20 3.91 4.57
CA ARG A 466 2.56 3.91 3.15
C ARG A 466 3.89 4.58 2.86
N LEU A 467 4.17 5.70 3.52
CA LEU A 467 5.39 6.51 3.33
C LEU A 467 6.55 6.10 4.26
N GLU A 468 6.46 4.94 4.90
CA GLU A 468 7.52 4.43 5.77
C GLU A 468 7.87 5.35 6.95
N ILE A 469 6.86 5.99 7.54
CA ILE A 469 6.91 6.80 8.76
C ILE A 469 7.78 8.07 8.63
N PHE A 470 9.07 7.94 8.28
CA PHE A 470 10.03 9.05 8.34
C PHE A 470 9.70 10.26 7.46
N PRO A 471 9.22 10.15 6.20
CA PRO A 471 8.85 11.32 5.40
C PRO A 471 7.78 12.20 6.04
N ILE A 472 6.78 11.59 6.66
CA ILE A 472 5.72 12.32 7.39
C ILE A 472 6.27 12.94 8.68
N LEU A 473 7.08 12.20 9.46
CA LEU A 473 7.69 12.76 10.68
C LEU A 473 8.62 13.95 10.38
N VAL A 474 9.38 13.89 9.28
CA VAL A 474 10.22 15.01 8.83
C VAL A 474 9.38 16.22 8.45
N LEU A 475 8.20 16.02 7.82
CA LEU A 475 7.27 17.10 7.50
C LEU A 475 6.81 17.87 8.76
N PHE A 476 6.56 17.17 9.86
CA PHE A 476 6.12 17.76 11.12
C PHE A 476 7.28 18.29 12.01
N SER A 477 8.55 18.02 11.65
CA SER A 477 9.70 18.50 12.41
C SER A 477 9.93 20.01 12.22
N LEU A 478 9.91 20.76 13.31
CA LEU A 478 10.20 22.21 13.30
C LEU A 478 11.60 22.54 12.76
N GLN A 479 12.58 21.64 12.92
CA GLN A 479 13.94 21.85 12.42
C GLN A 479 14.00 21.84 10.89
N THR A 480 13.11 21.07 10.24
CA THR A 480 12.99 21.02 8.77
C THR A 480 12.69 22.41 8.18
N TRP A 481 11.88 23.20 8.87
CA TRP A 481 11.43 24.53 8.41
C TRP A 481 12.32 25.68 8.88
N LYS A 482 13.10 25.50 9.96
CA LYS A 482 14.03 26.52 10.49
C LYS A 482 15.33 26.64 9.67
N ASN A 483 15.76 25.58 9.02
CA ASN A 483 16.98 25.54 8.19
C ASN A 483 16.66 25.68 6.69
N ALA A 484 15.50 26.22 6.34
CA ALA A 484 14.98 26.37 4.99
C ALA A 484 15.33 27.73 4.39
#